data_7f9f29bd8b1736a2a1994db99d08cfcc
#
_entry.id   7f9f29bd8b1736a2a1994db99d08cfcc
#
_cell.length_a   1.000
_cell.length_b   1.000
_cell.length_c   1.000
_cell.angle_alpha   90.00
_cell.angle_beta   90.00
_cell.angle_gamma   90.00
#
_symmetry.space_group_name_H-M   'P 1'
#
loop_
_entity.id
_entity.type
_entity.pdbx_description
1 polymer ?
#
loop_
_entity_poly.entity_id
_entity_poly.type
_entity_poly.pdbx_seq_one_letter_code
_entity_poly.pdbx_strand_id
1 'polypeptide(L)'
;MRFFLTIHFCFFLSFFSFSQGLMVPKNSTTRQDTLRGSITAERSWWDLNYYHLDISVNPEKKYIEGSNLVYYTVLNSNNVLQIDLQEPLELLMAKQEGEKLEILKEGNAYFITLKKDQILGSLEKIKLFYKGNPREAVNAPWDGGISWEKDDNGNHFIASSCQGLGASIWWPNKDHMYDEVDSMKISVNVPKGLTNVSNGRLLEIEEKLDSNTFHWFVNNPINNYGVNINIGDYVSFSEVYNGENGNLDLDYFVLSYNIDEAKEHFKEVPKMLDAFEHWFGPYPFYDDGYKIVQTPYLGMEHQSSITYGNKFMKGYLGRDLSRTGWGMKFDYIIIHESGHEWFANNITYKDIADMWIHEGFTAYIESLYLEYHFGKKAGNEYAVGKGQVIRNDKPIIGHYNVNNEGSSDMYNKGAYMLHTLRQLIDNDDKWRNILRGLNTTFYHQTVTTKQIEDYLSVVSQIDLAAFFNQYLRDTRIPTIEYKLDGSHVAYRYINVVENFDMPVKLKFTDGFQW
;
A
#
# COMPACT_ATOMS: atom_id res chain seq x y z
N MET A 1 12.21 64.98 27.42
CA MET A 1 11.33 63.83 27.53
C MET A 1 11.46 63.03 26.22
N ARG A 2 12.31 62.00 26.20
CA ARG A 2 12.56 61.17 25.02
C ARG A 2 11.75 59.89 25.18
N PHE A 3 10.80 59.64 24.31
CA PHE A 3 10.08 58.37 24.20
C PHE A 3 10.90 57.38 23.37
N PHE A 4 11.30 56.25 23.94
CA PHE A 4 11.84 55.09 23.24
C PHE A 4 10.65 54.22 22.80
N LEU A 5 10.48 54.03 21.48
CA LEU A 5 9.55 53.10 20.90
C LEU A 5 10.28 51.78 20.70
N THR A 6 9.96 50.76 21.48
CA THR A 6 10.50 49.41 21.34
C THR A 6 9.58 48.64 20.38
N ILE A 7 10.07 48.39 19.16
CA ILE A 7 9.37 47.54 18.18
C ILE A 7 9.73 46.10 18.49
N HIS A 8 8.76 45.32 18.96
CA HIS A 8 8.89 43.86 19.06
C HIS A 8 8.64 43.23 17.71
N PHE A 9 9.70 42.72 17.07
CA PHE A 9 9.61 41.87 15.89
C PHE A 9 9.26 40.45 16.37
N CYS A 10 7.97 40.07 16.24
CA CYS A 10 7.58 38.67 16.37
C CYS A 10 7.99 37.93 15.10
N PHE A 11 9.08 37.17 15.20
CA PHE A 11 9.41 36.17 14.18
C PHE A 11 8.41 35.02 14.29
N PHE A 12 7.42 34.97 13.39
CA PHE A 12 6.66 33.78 13.11
C PHE A 12 7.55 32.80 12.34
N LEU A 13 8.21 31.91 13.05
CA LEU A 13 8.78 30.68 12.44
C LEU A 13 7.60 29.78 12.08
N SER A 14 7.16 29.86 10.82
CA SER A 14 6.30 28.84 10.23
C SER A 14 7.13 27.57 10.08
N PHE A 15 6.98 26.65 11.01
CA PHE A 15 7.44 25.27 10.86
C PHE A 15 6.59 24.63 9.75
N PHE A 16 7.13 24.55 8.55
CA PHE A 16 6.65 23.63 7.54
C PHE A 16 7.01 22.21 8.00
N SER A 17 6.12 21.58 8.74
CA SER A 17 6.19 20.14 8.98
C SER A 17 5.85 19.44 7.67
N PHE A 18 6.85 19.16 6.87
CA PHE A 18 6.76 18.12 5.85
C PHE A 18 6.83 16.78 6.58
N SER A 19 5.69 16.18 6.85
CA SER A 19 5.62 14.80 7.29
C SER A 19 5.83 13.90 6.06
N GLN A 20 7.07 13.68 5.72
CA GLN A 20 7.49 12.57 4.88
C GLN A 20 8.44 11.76 5.73
N GLY A 21 8.19 10.46 5.82
CA GLY A 21 9.02 9.56 6.59
C GLY A 21 10.48 9.81 6.32
N LEU A 22 11.21 10.22 7.35
CA LEU A 22 12.65 10.33 7.34
C LEU A 22 13.22 8.91 7.35
N MET A 23 13.15 8.22 6.21
CA MET A 23 14.12 7.15 5.97
C MET A 23 15.46 7.85 5.76
N VAL A 24 16.33 7.74 6.73
CA VAL A 24 17.72 8.24 6.62
C VAL A 24 18.34 7.54 5.40
N PRO A 25 18.94 8.26 4.45
CA PRO A 25 19.60 7.63 3.32
C PRO A 25 20.66 6.66 3.85
N LYS A 26 20.47 5.38 3.63
CA LYS A 26 21.38 4.35 4.06
C LYS A 26 22.55 4.33 3.09
N ASN A 27 23.71 4.84 3.49
CA ASN A 27 24.89 4.98 2.64
C ASN A 27 25.58 3.66 2.30
N SER A 28 25.13 2.52 2.86
CA SER A 28 25.65 1.19 2.53
C SER A 28 24.62 0.11 2.82
N THR A 29 24.49 -0.86 1.93
CA THR A 29 23.70 -2.06 2.12
C THR A 29 24.35 -2.97 3.16
N THR A 30 23.58 -3.45 4.13
CA THR A 30 24.03 -4.40 5.15
C THR A 30 23.58 -5.82 4.81
N ARG A 31 24.13 -6.82 5.51
CA ARG A 31 23.63 -8.18 5.39
C ARG A 31 22.16 -8.32 5.82
N GLN A 32 21.74 -7.58 6.84
CA GLN A 32 20.33 -7.57 7.27
C GLN A 32 19.39 -7.00 6.18
N ASP A 33 19.83 -6.01 5.40
CA ASP A 33 19.06 -5.51 4.26
C ASP A 33 18.92 -6.59 3.17
N THR A 34 20.00 -7.35 2.92
CA THR A 34 19.96 -8.46 1.96
C THR A 34 19.06 -9.59 2.47
N LEU A 35 19.16 -9.98 3.75
CA LEU A 35 18.29 -11.00 4.34
C LEU A 35 16.82 -10.59 4.32
N ARG A 36 16.55 -9.30 4.53
CA ARG A 36 15.18 -8.74 4.48
C ARG A 36 14.64 -8.64 3.07
N GLY A 37 15.43 -8.10 2.12
CA GLY A 37 14.97 -7.69 0.79
C GLY A 37 15.28 -8.65 -0.35
N SER A 38 15.89 -9.82 -0.11
CA SER A 38 16.20 -10.79 -1.17
C SER A 38 15.39 -12.08 -1.08
N ILE A 39 15.21 -12.73 -2.23
CA ILE A 39 14.68 -14.09 -2.32
C ILE A 39 15.85 -15.04 -2.05
N THR A 40 16.12 -15.32 -0.76
CA THR A 40 17.20 -16.22 -0.34
C THR A 40 16.94 -17.65 -0.78
N ALA A 41 17.98 -18.50 -0.75
CA ALA A 41 17.83 -19.94 -1.01
C ALA A 41 16.84 -20.59 -0.04
N GLU A 42 16.80 -20.11 1.21
CA GLU A 42 15.93 -20.60 2.28
C GLU A 42 14.49 -20.12 2.18
N ARG A 43 14.21 -19.11 1.31
CA ARG A 43 12.85 -18.69 0.94
C ARG A 43 12.36 -19.32 -0.36
N SER A 44 13.21 -19.48 -1.37
CA SER A 44 12.82 -19.78 -2.76
C SER A 44 12.38 -21.24 -3.01
N TRP A 45 12.67 -22.17 -2.12
CA TRP A 45 12.41 -23.59 -2.32
C TRP A 45 11.01 -24.07 -1.91
N TRP A 46 10.21 -23.20 -1.30
CA TRP A 46 8.86 -23.47 -0.83
C TRP A 46 7.90 -22.33 -1.19
N ASP A 47 6.67 -22.69 -1.47
CA ASP A 47 5.56 -21.81 -1.85
C ASP A 47 4.57 -21.71 -0.67
N LEU A 48 4.15 -20.51 -0.36
CA LEU A 48 3.33 -20.22 0.80
C LEU A 48 1.85 -20.37 0.47
N ASN A 49 1.13 -21.28 1.14
CA ASN A 49 -0.27 -21.54 0.81
C ASN A 49 -1.24 -21.03 1.87
N TYR A 50 -0.91 -21.13 3.18
CA TYR A 50 -1.85 -20.75 4.22
C TYR A 50 -1.16 -20.33 5.50
N TYR A 51 -1.75 -19.29 6.14
CA TYR A 51 -1.44 -18.90 7.51
C TYR A 51 -2.65 -19.07 8.42
N HIS A 52 -2.41 -19.51 9.66
CA HIS A 52 -3.32 -19.27 10.78
C HIS A 52 -2.56 -18.53 11.87
N LEU A 53 -2.74 -17.22 11.89
CA LEU A 53 -2.23 -16.35 12.95
C LEU A 53 -3.22 -16.37 14.12
N ASP A 54 -2.78 -16.88 15.26
CA ASP A 54 -3.58 -17.02 16.49
C ASP A 54 -2.85 -16.33 17.64
N ILE A 55 -3.36 -15.16 18.05
CA ILE A 55 -2.67 -14.27 18.97
C ILE A 55 -3.57 -13.77 20.11
N SER A 56 -2.94 -13.44 21.22
CA SER A 56 -3.52 -12.70 22.33
C SER A 56 -2.82 -11.35 22.46
N VAL A 57 -3.61 -10.29 22.55
CA VAL A 57 -3.13 -8.92 22.71
C VAL A 57 -3.44 -8.42 24.11
N ASN A 58 -2.41 -7.97 24.82
CA ASN A 58 -2.53 -7.30 26.11
C ASN A 58 -2.27 -5.80 25.97
N PRO A 59 -3.31 -4.96 25.87
CA PRO A 59 -3.16 -3.53 25.64
C PRO A 59 -2.41 -2.81 26.76
N GLU A 60 -2.62 -3.18 28.02
CA GLU A 60 -1.99 -2.54 29.18
C GLU A 60 -0.48 -2.74 29.20
N LYS A 61 0.00 -3.90 28.71
CA LYS A 61 1.41 -4.21 28.62
C LYS A 61 2.02 -3.92 27.25
N LYS A 62 1.21 -3.49 26.28
CA LYS A 62 1.60 -3.35 24.86
C LYS A 62 2.27 -4.62 24.34
N TYR A 63 1.66 -5.76 24.59
CA TYR A 63 2.28 -7.08 24.45
C TYR A 63 1.42 -7.99 23.60
N ILE A 64 2.10 -8.78 22.75
CA ILE A 64 1.49 -9.81 21.89
C ILE A 64 2.16 -11.16 22.18
N GLU A 65 1.36 -12.21 22.25
CA GLU A 65 1.85 -13.59 22.24
C GLU A 65 0.92 -14.49 21.45
N GLY A 66 1.47 -15.52 20.85
CA GLY A 66 0.67 -16.46 20.08
C GLY A 66 1.48 -17.37 19.18
N SER A 67 0.84 -17.78 18.11
CA SER A 67 1.44 -18.70 17.13
C SER A 67 1.01 -18.36 15.71
N ASN A 68 1.85 -18.70 14.74
CA ASN A 68 1.51 -18.76 13.33
C ASN A 68 1.67 -20.20 12.82
N LEU A 69 0.60 -20.80 12.32
CA LEU A 69 0.62 -22.08 11.62
C LEU A 69 0.78 -21.80 10.13
N VAL A 70 1.87 -22.31 9.55
CA VAL A 70 2.28 -22.07 8.17
C VAL A 70 2.12 -23.36 7.38
N TYR A 71 1.32 -23.34 6.30
CA TYR A 71 1.29 -24.40 5.30
C TYR A 71 2.07 -23.95 4.06
N TYR A 72 2.81 -24.87 3.48
CA TYR A 72 3.62 -24.58 2.30
C TYR A 72 3.75 -25.80 1.38
N THR A 73 3.90 -25.54 0.09
CA THR A 73 4.21 -26.56 -0.93
C THR A 73 5.71 -26.57 -1.20
N VAL A 74 6.30 -27.77 -1.23
CA VAL A 74 7.73 -27.95 -1.52
C VAL A 74 7.98 -27.79 -3.02
N LEU A 75 8.77 -26.79 -3.41
CA LEU A 75 9.14 -26.51 -4.80
C LEU A 75 10.49 -27.13 -5.21
N ASN A 76 11.42 -27.28 -4.27
CA ASN A 76 12.75 -27.83 -4.50
C ASN A 76 13.25 -28.52 -3.23
N SER A 77 14.29 -29.37 -3.39
CA SER A 77 14.93 -30.04 -2.26
C SER A 77 15.73 -29.04 -1.42
N ASN A 78 15.27 -28.81 -0.21
CA ASN A 78 15.95 -28.08 0.86
C ASN A 78 15.32 -28.50 2.20
N ASN A 79 15.97 -28.20 3.30
CA ASN A 79 15.44 -28.50 4.63
C ASN A 79 15.59 -27.33 5.62
N VAL A 80 15.95 -26.13 5.13
CA VAL A 80 16.04 -24.92 5.94
C VAL A 80 15.05 -23.88 5.43
N LEU A 81 14.16 -23.43 6.32
CA LEU A 81 13.21 -22.33 6.06
C LEU A 81 13.75 -21.04 6.65
N GLN A 82 13.65 -19.95 5.92
CA GLN A 82 13.80 -18.61 6.50
C GLN A 82 12.43 -18.06 6.90
N ILE A 83 12.31 -17.68 8.16
CA ILE A 83 11.19 -16.92 8.73
C ILE A 83 11.75 -15.63 9.32
N ASP A 84 11.01 -14.53 9.20
CA ASP A 84 11.44 -13.25 9.71
C ASP A 84 10.56 -12.84 10.90
N LEU A 85 11.21 -12.28 11.91
CA LEU A 85 10.57 -11.67 13.09
C LEU A 85 11.53 -10.64 13.65
N GLN A 86 11.08 -9.38 13.73
CA GLN A 86 11.95 -8.29 14.15
C GLN A 86 11.95 -8.10 15.66
N GLU A 87 13.12 -7.74 16.19
CA GLU A 87 13.25 -7.33 17.57
C GLU A 87 12.34 -6.12 17.87
N PRO A 88 11.77 -6.04 19.08
CA PRO A 88 12.07 -6.85 20.27
C PRO A 88 11.19 -8.11 20.43
N LEU A 89 10.51 -8.59 19.39
CA LEU A 89 9.78 -9.84 19.43
C LEU A 89 10.74 -11.04 19.43
N GLU A 90 10.30 -12.15 20.03
CA GLU A 90 11.10 -13.36 20.20
C GLU A 90 10.37 -14.58 19.63
N LEU A 91 11.00 -15.29 18.69
CA LEU A 91 10.56 -16.59 18.23
C LEU A 91 11.01 -17.66 19.25
N LEU A 92 10.06 -18.19 20.01
CA LEU A 92 10.32 -19.11 21.12
C LEU A 92 10.60 -20.54 20.65
N MET A 93 9.89 -20.96 19.60
CA MET A 93 9.90 -22.35 19.17
C MET A 93 9.26 -22.49 17.79
N ALA A 94 9.78 -23.41 16.98
CA ALA A 94 9.12 -23.94 15.80
C ALA A 94 8.88 -25.45 15.99
N LYS A 95 7.74 -25.96 15.48
CA LYS A 95 7.38 -27.36 15.52
C LYS A 95 6.92 -27.85 14.14
N GLN A 96 7.33 -29.10 13.80
CA GLN A 96 6.77 -29.88 12.70
C GLN A 96 6.30 -31.21 13.25
N GLU A 97 5.06 -31.63 12.98
CA GLU A 97 4.48 -32.91 13.47
C GLU A 97 4.62 -33.12 14.99
N GLY A 98 4.58 -32.05 15.76
CA GLY A 98 4.73 -32.06 17.23
C GLY A 98 6.17 -32.00 17.73
N GLU A 99 7.16 -32.27 16.88
CA GLU A 99 8.57 -32.21 17.23
C GLU A 99 9.12 -30.78 17.17
N LYS A 100 9.98 -30.46 18.16
CA LYS A 100 10.69 -29.17 18.18
C LYS A 100 11.81 -29.18 17.14
N LEU A 101 11.90 -28.10 16.37
CA LEU A 101 12.90 -27.84 15.33
C LEU A 101 14.07 -27.02 15.89
N GLU A 102 15.23 -27.15 15.23
CA GLU A 102 16.39 -26.31 15.48
C GLU A 102 16.19 -24.95 14.81
N ILE A 103 16.56 -23.88 15.51
CA ILE A 103 16.43 -22.49 15.05
C ILE A 103 17.79 -21.81 15.20
N LEU A 104 18.31 -21.27 14.10
CA LEU A 104 19.45 -20.38 14.08
C LEU A 104 18.97 -18.94 13.83
N LYS A 105 19.26 -18.02 14.74
CA LYS A 105 18.92 -16.59 14.59
C LYS A 105 20.09 -15.81 14.00
N GLU A 106 19.82 -15.01 12.97
CA GLU A 106 20.76 -14.03 12.42
C GLU A 106 20.04 -12.67 12.28
N GLY A 107 20.18 -11.80 13.29
CA GLY A 107 19.43 -10.55 13.35
C GLY A 107 17.92 -10.80 13.44
N ASN A 108 17.17 -10.32 12.44
CA ASN A 108 15.72 -10.50 12.34
C ASN A 108 15.31 -11.73 11.51
N ALA A 109 16.25 -12.45 10.93
CA ALA A 109 16.01 -13.69 10.21
C ALA A 109 16.21 -14.91 11.11
N TYR A 110 15.32 -15.88 11.00
CA TYR A 110 15.35 -17.16 11.73
C TYR A 110 15.38 -18.28 10.73
N PHE A 111 16.47 -19.06 10.74
CA PHE A 111 16.68 -20.23 9.90
C PHE A 111 16.25 -21.48 10.68
N ILE A 112 15.19 -22.13 10.19
CA ILE A 112 14.55 -23.27 10.85
C ILE A 112 14.91 -24.54 10.09
N THR A 113 15.68 -25.46 10.74
CA THR A 113 16.09 -26.73 10.14
C THR A 113 15.01 -27.80 10.36
N LEU A 114 14.46 -28.30 9.26
CA LEU A 114 13.47 -29.38 9.25
C LEU A 114 14.14 -30.71 9.43
N LYS A 115 13.48 -31.65 10.14
CA LYS A 115 14.07 -32.95 10.47
C LYS A 115 13.83 -34.04 9.43
N LYS A 116 12.74 -33.93 8.68
CA LYS A 116 12.38 -34.89 7.64
C LYS A 116 12.69 -34.36 6.25
N ASP A 117 12.93 -35.28 5.32
CA ASP A 117 13.08 -34.92 3.91
C ASP A 117 11.83 -34.25 3.39
N GLN A 118 12.03 -33.18 2.64
CA GLN A 118 10.96 -32.41 2.01
C GLN A 118 10.74 -32.94 0.59
N ILE A 119 9.57 -33.53 0.36
CA ILE A 119 9.25 -34.18 -0.92
C ILE A 119 8.68 -33.13 -1.89
N LEU A 120 9.27 -33.03 -3.08
CA LEU A 120 8.81 -32.12 -4.13
C LEU A 120 7.29 -32.27 -4.39
N GLY A 121 6.57 -31.17 -4.35
CA GLY A 121 5.12 -31.09 -4.54
C GLY A 121 4.30 -31.48 -3.31
N SER A 122 4.91 -31.91 -2.17
CA SER A 122 4.14 -32.18 -0.95
C SER A 122 3.69 -30.87 -0.28
N LEU A 123 2.50 -30.93 0.32
CA LEU A 123 1.99 -29.88 1.21
C LEU A 123 2.44 -30.21 2.64
N GLU A 124 3.21 -29.33 3.21
CA GLU A 124 3.80 -29.45 4.53
C GLU A 124 3.31 -28.33 5.46
N LYS A 125 3.60 -28.46 6.76
CA LYS A 125 3.27 -27.40 7.72
C LYS A 125 4.25 -27.32 8.87
N ILE A 126 4.45 -26.10 9.37
CA ILE A 126 5.16 -25.82 10.61
C ILE A 126 4.30 -24.90 11.50
N LYS A 127 4.52 -24.96 12.81
CA LYS A 127 3.90 -24.04 13.76
C LYS A 127 4.97 -23.27 14.51
N LEU A 128 4.87 -21.95 14.43
CA LEU A 128 5.77 -20.96 15.02
C LEU A 128 5.13 -20.38 16.28
N PHE A 129 5.88 -20.29 17.37
CA PHE A 129 5.42 -19.68 18.64
C PHE A 129 6.28 -18.49 18.98
N TYR A 130 5.67 -17.36 19.31
CA TYR A 130 6.37 -16.11 19.56
C TYR A 130 5.68 -15.25 20.61
N LYS A 131 6.41 -14.25 21.10
CA LYS A 131 5.90 -13.27 22.04
C LYS A 131 6.76 -12.02 22.09
N GLY A 132 6.26 -10.99 22.73
CA GLY A 132 7.02 -9.79 23.07
C GLY A 132 6.22 -8.52 22.94
N ASN A 133 6.91 -7.40 23.08
CA ASN A 133 6.37 -6.07 22.86
C ASN A 133 6.74 -5.68 21.44
N PRO A 134 5.81 -5.65 20.47
CA PRO A 134 6.13 -5.24 19.12
C PRO A 134 6.59 -3.78 19.10
N ARG A 135 7.33 -3.42 18.05
CA ARG A 135 7.76 -2.03 17.83
C ARG A 135 6.55 -1.09 17.90
N GLU A 136 6.66 -0.03 18.71
CA GLU A 136 5.69 1.05 18.69
C GLU A 136 5.97 1.99 17.52
N ALA A 137 4.91 2.37 16.80
CA ALA A 137 4.99 3.43 15.81
C ALA A 137 5.12 4.79 16.52
N VAL A 138 6.09 5.59 16.09
CA VAL A 138 6.31 6.96 16.61
C VAL A 138 5.62 7.98 15.71
N ASN A 139 5.55 7.70 14.43
CA ASN A 139 4.96 8.56 13.41
C ASN A 139 4.12 7.71 12.43
N ALA A 140 3.13 7.00 12.99
CA ALA A 140 2.26 6.12 12.21
C ALA A 140 1.49 6.87 11.10
N PRO A 141 1.27 6.24 9.94
CA PRO A 141 1.70 4.88 9.55
C PRO A 141 3.13 4.80 9.00
N TRP A 142 3.81 5.94 8.78
CA TRP A 142 5.02 6.06 7.95
C TRP A 142 6.28 5.36 8.50
N ASP A 143 6.42 5.28 9.84
CA ASP A 143 7.59 4.63 10.45
C ASP A 143 7.35 3.17 10.85
N GLY A 144 6.13 2.68 10.69
CA GLY A 144 5.72 1.31 10.98
C GLY A 144 5.78 0.91 12.46
N GLY A 145 4.88 0.04 12.86
CA GLY A 145 4.75 -0.45 14.24
C GLY A 145 3.29 -0.65 14.65
N ILE A 146 3.08 -0.83 15.94
CA ILE A 146 1.75 -0.82 16.54
C ILE A 146 1.53 0.55 17.20
N SER A 147 0.43 1.20 16.84
CA SER A 147 -0.07 2.39 17.54
C SER A 147 -0.85 1.94 18.76
N TRP A 148 -0.39 2.32 19.97
CA TRP A 148 -1.01 1.99 21.24
C TRP A 148 -1.62 3.25 21.87
N GLU A 149 -2.69 3.73 21.28
CA GLU A 149 -3.33 4.99 21.65
C GLU A 149 -4.56 4.76 22.55
N LYS A 150 -5.14 5.85 23.00
CA LYS A 150 -6.44 5.91 23.66
C LYS A 150 -7.38 6.79 22.85
N ASP A 151 -8.67 6.41 22.81
CA ASP A 151 -9.72 7.25 22.26
C ASP A 151 -10.10 8.40 23.22
N ASP A 152 -11.02 9.27 22.79
CA ASP A 152 -11.46 10.42 23.60
C ASP A 152 -12.20 10.01 24.89
N ASN A 153 -12.70 8.78 24.96
CA ASN A 153 -13.32 8.19 26.15
C ASN A 153 -12.32 7.47 27.06
N GLY A 154 -11.03 7.40 26.66
CA GLY A 154 -9.96 6.72 27.39
C GLY A 154 -9.87 5.22 27.15
N ASN A 155 -10.65 4.65 26.23
CA ASN A 155 -10.55 3.25 25.80
C ASN A 155 -9.30 3.02 24.96
N HIS A 156 -8.82 1.78 24.92
CA HIS A 156 -7.72 1.43 24.03
C HIS A 156 -8.12 1.60 22.56
N PHE A 157 -7.25 2.22 21.78
CA PHE A 157 -7.41 2.47 20.35
C PHE A 157 -6.10 2.11 19.64
N ILE A 158 -6.05 0.88 19.11
CA ILE A 158 -4.82 0.21 18.69
C ILE A 158 -4.94 -0.18 17.23
N ALA A 159 -3.88 0.04 16.46
CA ALA A 159 -3.81 -0.41 15.07
C ALA A 159 -2.37 -0.71 14.65
N SER A 160 -2.22 -1.69 13.75
CA SER A 160 -0.92 -2.01 13.12
C SER A 160 -0.71 -1.20 11.85
N SER A 161 0.56 -0.89 11.53
CA SER A 161 1.00 -0.37 10.24
C SER A 161 2.42 -0.86 9.97
N CYS A 162 2.71 -1.38 8.77
CA CYS A 162 4.01 -2.00 8.54
C CYS A 162 4.52 -1.94 7.09
N GLN A 163 3.94 -1.09 6.23
CA GLN A 163 4.50 -0.85 4.91
C GLN A 163 5.98 -0.42 5.01
N GLY A 164 6.83 -0.94 4.16
CA GLY A 164 8.27 -0.66 4.16
C GLY A 164 9.07 -1.47 5.18
N LEU A 165 8.71 -1.46 6.47
CA LEU A 165 9.38 -2.28 7.48
C LEU A 165 9.05 -3.76 7.39
N GLY A 166 7.84 -4.08 6.91
CA GLY A 166 7.34 -5.44 6.77
C GLY A 166 6.58 -5.97 7.99
N ALA A 167 5.78 -6.98 7.75
CA ALA A 167 4.88 -7.58 8.73
C ALA A 167 5.62 -8.25 9.90
N SER A 168 6.86 -8.63 9.71
CA SER A 168 7.70 -9.23 10.75
C SER A 168 7.96 -8.33 11.97
N ILE A 169 7.56 -7.06 11.92
CA ILE A 169 7.59 -6.18 13.10
C ILE A 169 6.57 -6.57 14.18
N TRP A 170 5.56 -7.40 13.86
CA TRP A 170 4.55 -7.77 14.85
C TRP A 170 4.13 -9.25 14.83
N TRP A 171 4.47 -10.03 13.77
CA TRP A 171 4.24 -11.48 13.72
C TRP A 171 5.25 -12.21 12.84
N PRO A 172 5.59 -13.51 13.11
CA PRO A 172 6.57 -14.25 12.33
C PRO A 172 5.98 -14.74 11.02
N ASN A 173 6.61 -14.42 9.89
CA ASN A 173 6.15 -14.77 8.55
C ASN A 173 7.32 -14.88 7.55
N LYS A 174 7.02 -15.28 6.31
CA LYS A 174 7.91 -15.19 5.16
C LYS A 174 7.86 -13.76 4.62
N ASP A 175 8.59 -12.84 5.25
CA ASP A 175 8.43 -11.40 5.04
C ASP A 175 9.10 -10.90 3.75
N HIS A 176 8.52 -11.26 2.61
CA HIS A 176 8.92 -10.80 1.29
C HIS A 176 7.71 -10.79 0.34
N MET A 177 7.62 -9.78 -0.51
CA MET A 177 6.45 -9.51 -1.34
C MET A 177 6.29 -10.46 -2.55
N TYR A 178 7.31 -11.26 -2.89
CA TYR A 178 7.25 -12.12 -4.08
C TYR A 178 6.28 -13.30 -3.96
N ASP A 179 5.91 -13.65 -2.73
CA ASP A 179 5.14 -14.84 -2.39
C ASP A 179 4.04 -14.44 -1.38
N GLU A 180 2.84 -14.32 -1.87
CA GLU A 180 1.66 -14.01 -1.08
C GLU A 180 0.99 -15.29 -0.62
N VAL A 181 0.44 -15.27 0.58
CA VAL A 181 -0.35 -16.39 1.09
C VAL A 181 -1.68 -16.50 0.34
N ASP A 182 -2.07 -17.71 -0.12
CA ASP A 182 -3.31 -17.94 -0.89
C ASP A 182 -4.58 -17.62 -0.07
N SER A 183 -4.54 -17.88 1.24
CA SER A 183 -5.63 -17.60 2.18
C SER A 183 -5.12 -17.56 3.62
N MET A 184 -5.88 -16.91 4.51
CA MET A 184 -5.42 -16.72 5.89
C MET A 184 -6.57 -16.74 6.89
N LYS A 185 -6.36 -17.41 8.05
CA LYS A 185 -7.19 -17.23 9.24
C LYS A 185 -6.46 -16.33 10.24
N ILE A 186 -7.15 -15.33 10.75
CA ILE A 186 -6.63 -14.40 11.77
C ILE A 186 -7.51 -14.51 13.00
N SER A 187 -6.95 -15.01 14.10
CA SER A 187 -7.64 -15.16 15.39
C SER A 187 -7.01 -14.24 16.41
N VAL A 188 -7.77 -13.28 16.91
CA VAL A 188 -7.25 -12.24 17.82
C VAL A 188 -8.06 -12.24 19.12
N ASN A 189 -7.40 -12.63 20.21
CA ASN A 189 -7.97 -12.54 21.54
C ASN A 189 -7.67 -11.17 22.17
N VAL A 190 -8.70 -10.48 22.61
CA VAL A 190 -8.63 -9.15 23.24
C VAL A 190 -9.43 -9.11 24.55
N PRO A 191 -9.11 -8.24 25.50
CA PRO A 191 -9.89 -8.03 26.72
C PRO A 191 -11.37 -7.74 26.41
N LYS A 192 -12.27 -8.21 27.28
CA LYS A 192 -13.70 -7.96 27.15
C LYS A 192 -14.00 -6.46 27.14
N GLY A 193 -14.93 -6.05 26.27
CA GLY A 193 -15.27 -4.63 26.04
C GLY A 193 -14.51 -4.00 24.88
N LEU A 194 -13.53 -4.71 24.31
CA LEU A 194 -12.86 -4.29 23.07
C LEU A 194 -13.29 -5.18 21.89
N THR A 195 -13.35 -4.59 20.73
CA THR A 195 -13.60 -5.26 19.45
C THR A 195 -12.32 -5.30 18.65
N ASN A 196 -11.99 -6.47 18.05
CA ASN A 196 -10.97 -6.56 17.02
C ASN A 196 -11.61 -6.58 15.64
N VAL A 197 -11.04 -5.83 14.70
CA VAL A 197 -11.37 -5.83 13.27
C VAL A 197 -10.11 -6.13 12.48
N SER A 198 -10.20 -7.08 11.54
CA SER A 198 -9.08 -7.53 10.69
C SER A 198 -9.53 -7.71 9.23
N ASN A 199 -8.65 -8.24 8.39
CA ASN A 199 -8.91 -8.50 6.97
C ASN A 199 -9.95 -9.61 6.76
N GLY A 200 -10.58 -9.64 5.58
CA GLY A 200 -11.53 -10.68 5.21
C GLY A 200 -12.87 -10.62 5.93
N ARG A 201 -13.51 -11.77 6.15
CA ARG A 201 -14.83 -11.91 6.78
C ARG A 201 -14.72 -12.37 8.22
N LEU A 202 -15.52 -11.79 9.11
CA LEU A 202 -15.69 -12.31 10.47
C LEU A 202 -16.46 -13.64 10.42
N LEU A 203 -15.82 -14.71 10.88
CA LEU A 203 -16.45 -16.04 10.94
C LEU A 203 -17.19 -16.28 12.25
N GLU A 204 -16.55 -15.89 13.38
CA GLU A 204 -17.03 -16.23 14.71
C GLU A 204 -16.42 -15.31 15.76
N ILE A 205 -17.14 -15.10 16.86
CA ILE A 205 -16.64 -14.48 18.09
C ILE A 205 -16.75 -15.52 19.20
N GLU A 206 -15.61 -16.01 19.70
CA GLU A 206 -15.55 -16.89 20.87
C GLU A 206 -15.53 -16.03 22.13
N GLU A 207 -16.65 -16.00 22.86
CA GLU A 207 -16.77 -15.25 24.10
C GLU A 207 -16.23 -16.05 25.29
N LYS A 208 -15.36 -15.43 26.09
CA LYS A 208 -14.85 -15.94 27.38
C LYS A 208 -15.23 -14.99 28.51
N LEU A 209 -14.89 -15.37 29.74
CA LEU A 209 -15.25 -14.56 30.92
C LEU A 209 -14.64 -13.15 30.84
N ASP A 210 -13.34 -13.07 30.56
CA ASP A 210 -12.55 -11.84 30.62
C ASP A 210 -12.00 -11.37 29.25
N SER A 211 -12.30 -12.09 28.16
CA SER A 211 -11.82 -11.79 26.82
C SER A 211 -12.75 -12.31 25.74
N ASN A 212 -12.60 -11.79 24.53
CA ASN A 212 -13.25 -12.31 23.32
C ASN A 212 -12.18 -12.63 22.27
N THR A 213 -12.37 -13.73 21.53
CA THR A 213 -11.53 -14.05 20.37
C THR A 213 -12.32 -13.85 19.10
N PHE A 214 -11.84 -12.97 18.23
CA PHE A 214 -12.43 -12.70 16.92
C PHE A 214 -11.71 -13.53 15.87
N HIS A 215 -12.46 -14.33 15.11
CA HIS A 215 -11.93 -15.19 14.04
C HIS A 215 -12.30 -14.61 12.69
N TRP A 216 -11.31 -14.10 11.97
CA TRP A 216 -11.44 -13.58 10.62
C TRP A 216 -10.87 -14.56 9.61
N PHE A 217 -11.37 -14.52 8.38
CA PHE A 217 -10.87 -15.34 7.29
C PHE A 217 -10.75 -14.52 6.01
N VAL A 218 -9.59 -14.61 5.38
CA VAL A 218 -9.26 -14.02 4.09
C VAL A 218 -9.24 -15.13 3.06
N ASN A 219 -10.13 -15.03 2.07
CA ASN A 219 -10.29 -16.04 1.01
C ASN A 219 -9.30 -15.86 -0.14
N ASN A 220 -8.92 -14.61 -0.40
CA ASN A 220 -8.07 -14.24 -1.54
C ASN A 220 -6.60 -14.13 -1.11
N PRO A 221 -5.65 -14.24 -2.07
CA PRO A 221 -4.25 -13.95 -1.78
C PRO A 221 -4.08 -12.60 -1.10
N ILE A 222 -3.19 -12.56 -0.11
CA ILE A 222 -2.92 -11.35 0.65
C ILE A 222 -1.42 -11.19 0.91
N ASN A 223 -0.89 -9.99 0.64
CA ASN A 223 0.47 -9.67 1.00
C ASN A 223 0.63 -9.55 2.52
N ASN A 224 1.82 -9.83 3.03
CA ASN A 224 2.05 -9.89 4.48
C ASN A 224 1.82 -8.53 5.16
N TYR A 225 2.24 -7.40 4.54
CA TYR A 225 2.09 -6.10 5.16
C TYR A 225 0.63 -5.60 5.17
N GLY A 226 -0.21 -6.12 4.26
CA GLY A 226 -1.65 -5.85 4.23
C GLY A 226 -2.44 -6.49 5.36
N VAL A 227 -1.84 -7.44 6.11
CA VAL A 227 -2.47 -8.07 7.27
C VAL A 227 -2.46 -7.11 8.45
N ASN A 228 -3.65 -6.84 9.02
CA ASN A 228 -3.77 -5.88 10.10
C ASN A 228 -4.54 -6.38 11.32
N ILE A 229 -4.33 -5.71 12.44
CA ILE A 229 -5.21 -5.74 13.61
C ILE A 229 -5.62 -4.31 13.95
N ASN A 230 -6.91 -4.12 14.21
CA ASN A 230 -7.48 -2.89 14.72
C ASN A 230 -8.30 -3.23 15.96
N ILE A 231 -8.03 -2.60 17.09
CA ILE A 231 -8.67 -2.92 18.37
C ILE A 231 -9.15 -1.61 19.00
N GLY A 232 -10.45 -1.56 19.34
CA GLY A 232 -11.06 -0.37 19.90
C GLY A 232 -12.47 -0.63 20.44
N ASP A 233 -13.10 0.42 20.96
CA ASP A 233 -14.52 0.44 21.30
C ASP A 233 -15.34 0.76 20.04
N TYR A 234 -15.30 -0.19 19.08
CA TYR A 234 -15.96 -0.01 17.80
C TYR A 234 -17.44 -0.32 17.83
N VAL A 235 -18.20 0.52 17.15
CA VAL A 235 -19.55 0.23 16.64
C VAL A 235 -19.47 0.10 15.13
N SER A 236 -20.45 -0.58 14.53
CA SER A 236 -20.47 -0.80 13.09
C SER A 236 -21.81 -0.48 12.45
N PHE A 237 -21.76 -0.18 11.17
CA PHE A 237 -22.90 -0.15 10.27
C PHE A 237 -22.47 -0.67 8.89
N SER A 238 -23.44 -1.14 8.11
CA SER A 238 -23.16 -1.78 6.81
C SER A 238 -24.15 -1.31 5.77
N GLU A 239 -23.74 -1.41 4.51
CA GLU A 239 -24.59 -1.27 3.34
C GLU A 239 -24.16 -2.26 2.25
N VAL A 240 -24.93 -2.38 1.19
CA VAL A 240 -24.61 -3.24 0.05
C VAL A 240 -24.43 -2.39 -1.18
N TYR A 241 -23.29 -2.54 -1.83
CA TYR A 241 -22.99 -1.96 -3.14
C TYR A 241 -23.32 -2.98 -4.24
N ASN A 242 -24.05 -2.55 -5.26
CA ASN A 242 -24.37 -3.40 -6.41
C ASN A 242 -23.37 -3.10 -7.54
N GLY A 243 -22.23 -3.78 -7.50
CA GLY A 243 -21.12 -3.58 -8.43
C GLY A 243 -21.13 -4.51 -9.63
N GLU A 244 -20.03 -4.52 -10.40
CA GLU A 244 -19.92 -5.28 -11.66
C GLU A 244 -20.01 -6.81 -11.46
N ASN A 245 -19.50 -7.34 -10.34
CA ASN A 245 -19.57 -8.78 -10.01
C ASN A 245 -20.71 -9.14 -9.04
N GLY A 246 -21.71 -8.26 -8.89
CA GLY A 246 -22.86 -8.48 -8.02
C GLY A 246 -22.79 -7.67 -6.73
N ASN A 247 -23.39 -8.20 -5.66
CA ASN A 247 -23.47 -7.51 -4.39
C ASN A 247 -22.13 -7.58 -3.64
N LEU A 248 -21.62 -6.43 -3.22
CA LEU A 248 -20.48 -6.27 -2.34
C LEU A 248 -20.94 -5.71 -1.00
N ASP A 249 -20.62 -6.41 0.08
CA ASP A 249 -20.89 -5.89 1.43
C ASP A 249 -19.85 -4.84 1.78
N LEU A 250 -20.33 -3.69 2.25
CA LEU A 250 -19.53 -2.58 2.75
C LEU A 250 -19.76 -2.47 4.24
N ASP A 251 -18.73 -2.74 5.04
CA ASP A 251 -18.78 -2.69 6.49
C ASP A 251 -17.92 -1.54 7.02
N TYR A 252 -18.46 -0.77 7.96
CA TYR A 252 -17.79 0.38 8.53
C TYR A 252 -17.67 0.23 10.03
N PHE A 253 -16.44 0.28 10.54
CA PHE A 253 -16.15 0.19 11.97
C PHE A 253 -15.55 1.52 12.46
N VAL A 254 -16.27 2.17 13.37
CA VAL A 254 -15.88 3.50 13.87
C VAL A 254 -16.05 3.57 15.38
N LEU A 255 -15.38 4.52 16.02
CA LEU A 255 -15.60 4.79 17.44
C LEU A 255 -17.04 5.27 17.67
N SER A 256 -17.64 4.85 18.78
CA SER A 256 -19.09 4.99 19.04
C SER A 256 -19.59 6.43 18.91
N TYR A 257 -18.78 7.41 19.32
CA TYR A 257 -19.14 8.83 19.24
C TYR A 257 -19.02 9.46 17.85
N ASN A 258 -18.45 8.74 16.87
CA ASN A 258 -18.27 9.21 15.49
C ASN A 258 -19.28 8.60 14.50
N ILE A 259 -20.21 7.76 14.96
CA ILE A 259 -21.07 6.97 14.06
C ILE A 259 -21.95 7.82 13.13
N ASP A 260 -22.50 8.91 13.62
CA ASP A 260 -23.39 9.76 12.84
C ASP A 260 -22.62 10.54 11.77
N GLU A 261 -21.43 11.04 12.12
CA GLU A 261 -20.55 11.72 11.18
C GLU A 261 -20.03 10.75 10.11
N ALA A 262 -19.64 9.53 10.52
CA ALA A 262 -19.20 8.48 9.62
C ALA A 262 -20.26 8.08 8.60
N LYS A 263 -21.53 7.90 9.03
CA LYS A 263 -22.65 7.57 8.14
C LYS A 263 -22.87 8.62 7.03
N GLU A 264 -22.67 9.89 7.34
CA GLU A 264 -22.76 10.94 6.33
C GLU A 264 -21.54 10.98 5.42
N HIS A 265 -20.35 10.85 6.01
CA HIS A 265 -19.09 11.01 5.29
C HIS A 265 -18.81 9.84 4.36
N PHE A 266 -19.06 8.60 4.80
CA PHE A 266 -18.78 7.39 4.02
C PHE A 266 -19.77 7.12 2.88
N LYS A 267 -20.80 7.96 2.69
CA LYS A 267 -21.58 8.02 1.43
C LYS A 267 -20.71 8.28 0.18
N GLU A 268 -19.44 8.62 0.38
CA GLU A 268 -18.46 8.71 -0.69
C GLU A 268 -18.00 7.35 -1.21
N VAL A 269 -18.04 6.30 -0.37
CA VAL A 269 -17.55 4.96 -0.72
C VAL A 269 -18.26 4.34 -1.92
N PRO A 270 -19.59 4.27 -1.99
CA PRO A 270 -20.26 3.77 -3.19
C PRO A 270 -19.89 4.57 -4.45
N LYS A 271 -19.76 5.89 -4.34
CA LYS A 271 -19.35 6.75 -5.48
C LYS A 271 -17.90 6.47 -5.92
N MET A 272 -17.04 6.19 -4.96
CA MET A 272 -15.66 5.79 -5.23
C MET A 272 -15.64 4.47 -6.01
N LEU A 273 -16.40 3.47 -5.55
CA LEU A 273 -16.51 2.17 -6.21
C LEU A 273 -17.05 2.30 -7.65
N ASP A 274 -18.09 3.13 -7.88
CA ASP A 274 -18.62 3.41 -9.22
C ASP A 274 -17.51 3.91 -10.18
N ALA A 275 -16.69 4.84 -9.71
CA ALA A 275 -15.60 5.39 -10.52
C ALA A 275 -14.49 4.36 -10.74
N PHE A 276 -14.13 3.58 -9.71
CA PHE A 276 -13.02 2.64 -9.78
C PHE A 276 -13.37 1.40 -10.61
N GLU A 277 -14.57 0.85 -10.45
CA GLU A 277 -15.01 -0.24 -11.32
C GLU A 277 -15.12 0.21 -12.79
N HIS A 278 -15.56 1.44 -13.06
CA HIS A 278 -15.53 1.99 -14.41
C HIS A 278 -14.13 2.00 -15.03
N TRP A 279 -13.11 2.44 -14.28
CA TRP A 279 -11.75 2.60 -14.80
C TRP A 279 -10.93 1.31 -14.77
N PHE A 280 -11.10 0.48 -13.74
CA PHE A 280 -10.17 -0.63 -13.45
C PHE A 280 -10.80 -2.01 -13.52
N GLY A 281 -12.12 -2.10 -13.64
CA GLY A 281 -12.88 -3.36 -13.55
C GLY A 281 -13.35 -3.63 -12.12
N PRO A 282 -14.04 -4.76 -11.93
CA PRO A 282 -14.71 -5.07 -10.67
C PRO A 282 -13.75 -5.03 -9.49
N TYR A 283 -14.27 -4.70 -8.30
CA TYR A 283 -13.53 -4.77 -7.04
C TYR A 283 -12.87 -6.15 -6.91
N PRO A 284 -11.58 -6.24 -6.55
CA PRO A 284 -10.86 -7.53 -6.65
C PRO A 284 -11.22 -8.56 -5.58
N PHE A 285 -11.82 -8.15 -4.45
CA PHE A 285 -11.97 -8.97 -3.25
C PHE A 285 -13.43 -9.12 -2.78
N TYR A 286 -14.35 -9.42 -3.71
CA TYR A 286 -15.78 -9.59 -3.39
C TYR A 286 -16.02 -10.64 -2.31
N ASP A 287 -15.25 -11.73 -2.28
CA ASP A 287 -15.38 -12.79 -1.29
C ASP A 287 -15.01 -12.31 0.13
N ASP A 288 -14.07 -11.38 0.24
CA ASP A 288 -13.59 -10.83 1.50
C ASP A 288 -14.37 -9.58 1.96
N GLY A 289 -15.18 -8.99 1.08
CA GLY A 289 -15.92 -7.75 1.34
C GLY A 289 -15.01 -6.52 1.39
N TYR A 290 -15.61 -5.37 1.61
CA TYR A 290 -14.92 -4.09 1.74
C TYR A 290 -15.18 -3.52 3.14
N LYS A 291 -14.14 -3.10 3.83
CA LYS A 291 -14.27 -2.45 5.15
C LYS A 291 -13.48 -1.15 5.22
N ILE A 292 -14.07 -0.15 5.89
CA ILE A 292 -13.32 0.97 6.45
C ILE A 292 -13.29 0.85 7.97
N VAL A 293 -12.10 0.95 8.55
CA VAL A 293 -11.89 0.85 9.98
C VAL A 293 -11.22 2.12 10.48
N GLN A 294 -11.88 2.86 11.37
CA GLN A 294 -11.30 4.05 11.98
C GLN A 294 -10.08 3.68 12.82
N THR A 295 -8.98 4.43 12.67
CA THR A 295 -7.69 4.17 13.34
C THR A 295 -7.08 5.45 13.91
N PRO A 296 -6.12 5.35 14.86
CA PRO A 296 -5.47 6.52 15.45
C PRO A 296 -4.50 7.24 14.51
N TYR A 297 -4.17 6.68 13.35
CA TYR A 297 -3.33 7.29 12.33
C TYR A 297 -4.12 7.61 11.06
N LEU A 298 -3.49 8.29 10.10
CA LEU A 298 -4.16 8.90 8.94
C LEU A 298 -4.92 7.93 8.05
N GLY A 299 -4.29 6.83 7.65
CA GLY A 299 -4.83 5.79 6.77
C GLY A 299 -3.76 4.84 6.28
N MET A 300 -4.17 3.70 5.78
CA MET A 300 -3.32 2.70 5.14
C MET A 300 -4.16 1.67 4.38
N GLU A 301 -3.57 1.10 3.33
CA GLU A 301 -4.18 0.25 2.32
C GLU A 301 -4.33 -1.23 2.70
N HIS A 302 -4.65 -1.55 3.96
CA HIS A 302 -4.83 -2.94 4.37
C HIS A 302 -5.97 -3.62 3.60
N GLN A 303 -5.66 -4.72 2.90
CA GLN A 303 -6.58 -5.43 2.02
C GLN A 303 -7.91 -5.74 2.69
N SER A 304 -9.03 -5.36 2.06
CA SER A 304 -10.41 -5.54 2.56
C SER A 304 -10.68 -5.00 3.97
N SER A 305 -9.75 -4.18 4.51
CA SER A 305 -9.80 -3.63 5.88
C SER A 305 -9.08 -2.28 5.92
N ILE A 306 -9.43 -1.38 4.99
CA ILE A 306 -8.82 -0.07 4.81
C ILE A 306 -8.89 0.72 6.10
N THR A 307 -7.76 1.22 6.59
CA THR A 307 -7.70 2.00 7.82
C THR A 307 -7.86 3.49 7.54
N TYR A 308 -8.58 4.18 8.40
CA TYR A 308 -9.04 5.55 8.19
C TYR A 308 -8.89 6.44 9.42
N GLY A 309 -8.23 7.59 9.27
CA GLY A 309 -8.06 8.59 10.31
C GLY A 309 -8.03 10.03 9.77
N ASN A 310 -8.64 10.30 8.61
CA ASN A 310 -8.73 11.64 8.01
C ASN A 310 -9.72 12.58 8.72
N LYS A 311 -10.20 12.19 9.90
CA LYS A 311 -11.10 13.00 10.75
C LYS A 311 -12.36 13.48 10.01
N PHE A 312 -12.89 12.66 9.13
CA PHE A 312 -14.06 12.95 8.28
C PHE A 312 -13.94 14.25 7.48
N MET A 313 -12.72 14.60 7.06
CA MET A 313 -12.44 15.82 6.29
C MET A 313 -12.31 15.53 4.80
N LYS A 314 -12.67 16.51 3.96
CA LYS A 314 -12.30 16.50 2.55
C LYS A 314 -10.84 16.92 2.36
N GLY A 315 -10.21 16.45 1.27
CA GLY A 315 -8.78 16.59 1.06
C GLY A 315 -7.94 15.78 2.03
N TYR A 316 -6.67 16.08 2.11
CA TYR A 316 -5.70 15.46 3.03
C TYR A 316 -5.69 16.25 4.34
N LEU A 317 -6.42 15.80 5.35
CA LEU A 317 -6.64 16.56 6.60
C LEU A 317 -7.05 18.03 6.33
N GLY A 318 -8.02 18.23 5.43
CA GLY A 318 -8.52 19.57 5.07
C GLY A 318 -7.61 20.34 4.12
N ARG A 319 -6.64 19.70 3.44
CA ARG A 319 -5.72 20.36 2.50
C ARG A 319 -5.87 19.79 1.09
N ASP A 320 -5.80 20.67 0.10
CA ASP A 320 -5.70 20.28 -1.31
C ASP A 320 -4.22 20.10 -1.71
N LEU A 321 -3.81 18.86 -1.95
CA LEU A 321 -2.44 18.54 -2.36
C LEU A 321 -2.12 18.99 -3.80
N SER A 322 -3.13 19.18 -4.64
CA SER A 322 -2.96 19.67 -6.03
C SER A 322 -2.87 21.18 -6.16
N ARG A 323 -3.30 21.93 -5.15
CA ARG A 323 -3.41 23.41 -5.16
C ARG A 323 -4.36 23.98 -6.23
N THR A 324 -5.25 23.15 -6.77
CA THR A 324 -6.21 23.54 -7.83
C THR A 324 -7.63 23.78 -7.30
N GLY A 325 -7.88 23.43 -6.06
CA GLY A 325 -9.21 23.40 -5.44
C GLY A 325 -9.93 22.07 -5.60
N TRP A 326 -9.53 21.23 -6.55
CA TRP A 326 -10.17 19.95 -6.81
C TRP A 326 -9.94 18.93 -5.70
N GLY A 327 -8.78 18.95 -5.04
CA GLY A 327 -8.49 18.05 -3.91
C GLY A 327 -9.45 18.22 -2.72
N MET A 328 -10.20 19.33 -2.64
CA MET A 328 -11.22 19.53 -1.61
C MET A 328 -12.60 18.98 -1.99
N LYS A 329 -12.75 18.30 -3.12
CA LYS A 329 -14.03 17.71 -3.57
C LYS A 329 -14.24 16.28 -3.06
N PHE A 330 -13.21 15.62 -2.55
CA PHE A 330 -13.24 14.25 -2.08
C PHE A 330 -12.42 14.08 -0.80
N ASP A 331 -12.66 12.99 -0.06
CA ASP A 331 -11.79 12.56 1.02
C ASP A 331 -10.57 11.83 0.44
N TYR A 332 -9.39 12.41 0.63
CA TYR A 332 -8.15 11.88 0.08
C TYR A 332 -7.88 10.44 0.53
N ILE A 333 -8.09 10.14 1.81
CA ILE A 333 -7.78 8.82 2.38
C ILE A 333 -8.75 7.76 1.84
N ILE A 334 -10.05 8.05 1.76
CA ILE A 334 -11.01 7.11 1.17
C ILE A 334 -10.58 6.76 -0.27
N ILE A 335 -10.28 7.78 -1.09
CA ILE A 335 -9.97 7.56 -2.51
C ILE A 335 -8.60 6.90 -2.69
N HIS A 336 -7.57 7.37 -1.99
CA HIS A 336 -6.21 6.86 -2.13
C HIS A 336 -6.09 5.43 -1.59
N GLU A 337 -6.42 5.20 -0.32
CA GLU A 337 -6.24 3.89 0.31
C GLU A 337 -7.14 2.80 -0.32
N SER A 338 -8.36 3.17 -0.76
CA SER A 338 -9.20 2.21 -1.49
C SER A 338 -8.70 1.92 -2.90
N GLY A 339 -7.98 2.85 -3.52
CA GLY A 339 -7.36 2.64 -4.83
C GLY A 339 -6.31 1.54 -4.82
N HIS A 340 -5.67 1.37 -3.68
CA HIS A 340 -4.71 0.31 -3.46
C HIS A 340 -5.30 -1.11 -3.49
N GLU A 341 -6.61 -1.28 -3.38
CA GLU A 341 -7.24 -2.59 -3.59
C GLU A 341 -6.95 -3.12 -5.00
N TRP A 342 -6.90 -2.23 -6.02
CA TRP A 342 -6.51 -2.60 -7.40
C TRP A 342 -4.99 -2.58 -7.62
N PHE A 343 -4.25 -1.64 -6.99
CA PHE A 343 -2.80 -1.44 -7.19
C PHE A 343 -2.05 -1.39 -5.87
N ALA A 344 -1.83 -2.50 -5.29
CA ALA A 344 -1.05 -2.94 -4.15
C ALA A 344 -1.52 -4.31 -3.68
N ASN A 345 -2.85 -4.50 -3.54
CA ASN A 345 -3.44 -5.73 -3.01
C ASN A 345 -3.75 -6.73 -4.13
N ASN A 346 -4.36 -6.28 -5.25
CA ASN A 346 -4.60 -7.14 -6.42
C ASN A 346 -3.35 -7.30 -7.30
N ILE A 347 -2.64 -6.21 -7.56
CA ILE A 347 -1.38 -6.19 -8.33
C ILE A 347 -0.27 -5.72 -7.40
N THR A 348 0.50 -6.64 -6.87
CA THR A 348 1.53 -6.39 -5.87
C THR A 348 2.92 -6.36 -6.50
N TYR A 349 3.79 -5.43 -6.11
CA TYR A 349 5.20 -5.49 -6.53
C TYR A 349 5.92 -6.69 -5.91
N LYS A 350 6.84 -7.31 -6.66
CA LYS A 350 7.70 -8.40 -6.13
C LYS A 350 8.83 -7.92 -5.24
N ASP A 351 9.28 -6.69 -5.44
CA ASP A 351 10.36 -6.06 -4.69
C ASP A 351 9.96 -4.61 -4.39
N ILE A 352 10.23 -4.14 -3.19
CA ILE A 352 9.89 -2.78 -2.77
C ILE A 352 10.54 -1.69 -3.66
N ALA A 353 11.60 -2.03 -4.38
CA ALA A 353 12.19 -1.14 -5.39
C ALA A 353 11.18 -0.71 -6.46
N ASP A 354 10.15 -1.53 -6.71
CA ASP A 354 9.08 -1.30 -7.67
C ASP A 354 7.82 -0.66 -7.05
N MET A 355 7.92 -0.05 -5.87
CA MET A 355 6.78 0.52 -5.10
C MET A 355 5.96 1.54 -5.90
N TRP A 356 6.51 2.13 -6.95
CA TRP A 356 5.78 3.03 -7.84
C TRP A 356 4.54 2.38 -8.49
N ILE A 357 4.53 1.05 -8.61
CA ILE A 357 3.38 0.29 -9.14
C ILE A 357 2.17 0.48 -8.21
N HIS A 358 2.39 0.46 -6.91
CA HIS A 358 1.35 0.76 -5.94
C HIS A 358 1.02 2.26 -5.95
N GLU A 359 2.00 3.08 -5.64
CA GLU A 359 1.79 4.50 -5.35
C GLU A 359 1.52 5.36 -6.57
N GLY A 360 2.17 5.06 -7.70
CA GLY A 360 2.01 5.83 -8.93
C GLY A 360 0.64 5.63 -9.57
N PHE A 361 0.16 4.39 -9.65
CA PHE A 361 -1.19 4.10 -10.14
C PHE A 361 -2.24 4.65 -9.19
N THR A 362 -2.08 4.46 -7.88
CA THR A 362 -3.05 4.93 -6.88
C THR A 362 -3.09 6.45 -6.80
N ALA A 363 -1.96 7.15 -6.86
CA ALA A 363 -1.98 8.61 -6.97
C ALA A 363 -2.64 9.10 -8.29
N TYR A 364 -2.61 8.30 -9.35
CA TYR A 364 -3.32 8.61 -10.60
C TYR A 364 -4.83 8.36 -10.51
N ILE A 365 -5.25 7.40 -9.71
CA ILE A 365 -6.67 7.12 -9.43
C ILE A 365 -7.41 8.38 -8.94
N GLU A 366 -6.78 9.22 -8.12
CA GLU A 366 -7.35 10.48 -7.63
C GLU A 366 -7.82 11.39 -8.80
N SER A 367 -7.01 11.47 -9.85
CA SER A 367 -7.35 12.23 -11.07
C SER A 367 -8.50 11.60 -11.84
N LEU A 368 -8.54 10.27 -11.92
CA LEU A 368 -9.58 9.54 -12.63
C LEU A 368 -10.92 9.57 -11.89
N TYR A 369 -10.90 9.55 -10.54
CA TYR A 369 -12.08 9.78 -9.71
C TYR A 369 -12.69 11.17 -9.98
N LEU A 370 -11.86 12.19 -9.99
CA LEU A 370 -12.30 13.55 -10.29
C LEU A 370 -12.84 13.69 -11.72
N GLU A 371 -12.22 13.02 -12.68
CA GLU A 371 -12.72 13.01 -14.05
C GLU A 371 -14.11 12.37 -14.15
N TYR A 372 -14.31 11.23 -13.48
CA TYR A 372 -15.58 10.51 -13.50
C TYR A 372 -16.73 11.34 -12.95
N HIS A 373 -16.51 12.03 -11.84
CA HIS A 373 -17.56 12.77 -11.16
C HIS A 373 -17.69 14.25 -11.59
N PHE A 374 -16.60 14.88 -12.03
CA PHE A 374 -16.54 16.32 -12.31
C PHE A 374 -16.07 16.66 -13.73
N GLY A 375 -15.80 15.63 -14.54
CA GLY A 375 -15.43 15.77 -15.95
C GLY A 375 -13.92 15.91 -16.19
N LYS A 376 -13.52 15.69 -17.43
CA LYS A 376 -12.11 15.59 -17.88
C LYS A 376 -11.24 16.78 -17.46
N LYS A 377 -11.82 17.99 -17.43
CA LYS A 377 -11.10 19.19 -16.99
C LYS A 377 -10.64 19.08 -15.52
N ALA A 378 -11.50 18.56 -14.64
CA ALA A 378 -11.17 18.41 -13.22
C ALA A 378 -10.00 17.44 -13.01
N GLY A 379 -10.06 16.27 -13.65
CA GLY A 379 -8.98 15.28 -13.59
C GLY A 379 -7.65 15.81 -14.14
N ASN A 380 -7.69 16.48 -15.30
CA ASN A 380 -6.49 17.06 -15.91
C ASN A 380 -5.87 18.17 -15.04
N GLU A 381 -6.66 19.09 -14.53
CA GLU A 381 -6.16 20.18 -13.67
C GLU A 381 -5.54 19.62 -12.37
N TYR A 382 -6.15 18.61 -11.78
CA TYR A 382 -5.61 17.93 -10.59
C TYR A 382 -4.28 17.26 -10.89
N ALA A 383 -4.19 16.46 -11.97
CA ALA A 383 -2.95 15.80 -12.39
C ALA A 383 -1.81 16.79 -12.64
N VAL A 384 -2.09 17.91 -13.35
CA VAL A 384 -1.11 18.96 -13.61
C VAL A 384 -0.70 19.65 -12.31
N GLY A 385 -1.64 19.89 -11.39
CA GLY A 385 -1.35 20.48 -10.07
C GLY A 385 -0.40 19.59 -9.24
N LYS A 386 -0.65 18.28 -9.20
CA LYS A 386 0.22 17.29 -8.56
C LYS A 386 1.60 17.23 -9.23
N GLY A 387 1.67 17.40 -10.55
CA GLY A 387 2.93 17.46 -11.29
C GLY A 387 3.86 18.60 -10.88
N GLN A 388 3.31 19.72 -10.37
CA GLN A 388 4.12 20.88 -9.96
C GLN A 388 4.95 20.69 -8.69
N VAL A 389 4.70 19.62 -7.93
CA VAL A 389 5.43 19.32 -6.69
C VAL A 389 6.43 18.18 -6.84
N ILE A 390 6.65 17.70 -8.07
CA ILE A 390 7.67 16.69 -8.40
C ILE A 390 9.07 17.28 -8.12
N ARG A 391 9.92 16.53 -7.42
CA ARG A 391 11.24 16.98 -6.95
C ARG A 391 12.38 16.54 -7.84
N ASN A 392 12.28 15.37 -8.48
CA ASN A 392 13.35 14.72 -9.25
C ASN A 392 14.67 14.60 -8.45
N ASP A 393 14.57 14.24 -7.15
CA ASP A 393 15.70 14.14 -6.23
C ASP A 393 16.55 12.88 -6.47
N LYS A 394 15.91 11.77 -6.77
CA LYS A 394 16.52 10.48 -7.13
C LYS A 394 15.57 9.68 -8.02
N PRO A 395 16.02 8.58 -8.65
CA PRO A 395 15.14 7.70 -9.42
C PRO A 395 13.94 7.19 -8.60
N ILE A 396 12.81 6.96 -9.28
CA ILE A 396 11.60 6.40 -8.67
C ILE A 396 11.82 4.94 -8.28
N ILE A 397 12.51 4.16 -9.16
CA ILE A 397 12.85 2.78 -8.86
C ILE A 397 13.99 2.74 -7.85
N GLY A 398 13.83 1.93 -6.80
CA GLY A 398 14.81 1.74 -5.75
C GLY A 398 15.91 0.73 -6.09
N HIS A 399 16.57 0.22 -5.07
CA HIS A 399 17.58 -0.83 -5.21
C HIS A 399 16.99 -2.19 -4.89
N TYR A 400 17.01 -3.09 -5.86
CA TYR A 400 16.49 -4.45 -5.74
C TYR A 400 17.26 -5.30 -4.74
N ASN A 401 16.59 -6.27 -4.13
CA ASN A 401 17.11 -7.30 -3.22
C ASN A 401 17.68 -6.77 -1.89
N VAL A 402 17.33 -5.56 -1.49
CA VAL A 402 17.88 -4.93 -0.27
C VAL A 402 16.86 -4.09 0.51
N ASN A 403 15.58 -4.32 0.32
CA ASN A 403 14.49 -3.60 0.97
C ASN A 403 14.68 -2.06 0.92
N ASN A 404 14.82 -1.53 -0.29
CA ASN A 404 15.08 -0.11 -0.53
C ASN A 404 14.15 0.43 -1.61
N GLU A 405 13.20 1.27 -1.22
CA GLU A 405 12.32 1.98 -2.13
C GLU A 405 13.06 3.14 -2.83
N GLY A 406 12.50 3.57 -3.96
CA GLY A 406 12.97 4.72 -4.71
C GLY A 406 12.60 6.08 -4.10
N SER A 407 12.53 7.11 -4.96
CA SER A 407 12.08 8.44 -4.56
C SER A 407 10.59 8.44 -4.17
N SER A 408 10.23 9.27 -3.20
CA SER A 408 8.81 9.58 -2.94
C SER A 408 8.10 10.29 -4.11
N ASP A 409 8.83 10.68 -5.16
CA ASP A 409 8.24 11.07 -6.44
C ASP A 409 7.49 9.92 -7.13
N MET A 410 7.58 8.68 -6.61
CA MET A 410 6.76 7.55 -7.04
C MET A 410 5.26 7.88 -7.07
N TYR A 411 4.78 8.71 -6.13
CA TYR A 411 3.42 9.24 -6.10
C TYR A 411 3.17 10.22 -7.25
N ASN A 412 3.76 11.41 -7.15
CA ASN A 412 3.44 12.54 -8.05
C ASN A 412 3.99 12.35 -9.46
N LYS A 413 5.26 11.94 -9.58
CA LYS A 413 5.89 11.72 -10.90
C LYS A 413 5.38 10.43 -11.54
N GLY A 414 5.10 9.38 -10.75
CA GLY A 414 4.46 8.15 -11.23
C GLY A 414 3.08 8.44 -11.81
N ALA A 415 2.21 9.13 -11.06
CA ALA A 415 0.89 9.55 -11.56
C ALA A 415 0.98 10.45 -12.79
N TYR A 416 1.88 11.42 -12.79
CA TYR A 416 2.07 12.33 -13.91
C TYR A 416 2.59 11.62 -15.16
N MET A 417 3.46 10.63 -15.01
CA MET A 417 3.92 9.75 -16.08
C MET A 417 2.75 8.98 -16.71
N LEU A 418 1.87 8.38 -15.90
CA LEU A 418 0.70 7.66 -16.39
C LEU A 418 -0.28 8.61 -17.10
N HIS A 419 -0.47 9.81 -16.56
CA HIS A 419 -1.27 10.85 -17.21
C HIS A 419 -0.67 11.27 -18.56
N THR A 420 0.65 11.41 -18.65
CA THR A 420 1.37 11.72 -19.89
C THR A 420 1.21 10.59 -20.91
N LEU A 421 1.35 9.34 -20.49
CA LEU A 421 1.13 8.18 -21.36
C LEU A 421 -0.30 8.16 -21.94
N ARG A 422 -1.32 8.48 -21.14
CA ARG A 422 -2.69 8.63 -21.62
C ARG A 422 -2.80 9.68 -22.71
N GLN A 423 -2.11 10.84 -22.56
CA GLN A 423 -2.11 11.88 -23.60
C GLN A 423 -1.44 11.40 -24.90
N LEU A 424 -0.38 10.58 -24.80
CA LEU A 424 0.27 9.98 -25.97
C LEU A 424 -0.64 9.00 -26.70
N ILE A 425 -1.44 8.22 -25.98
CA ILE A 425 -2.42 7.29 -26.53
C ILE A 425 -3.56 8.03 -27.23
N ASP A 426 -3.91 9.21 -26.74
CA ASP A 426 -4.96 10.14 -27.27
C ASP A 426 -6.31 9.45 -27.57
N ASN A 427 -6.66 8.44 -26.77
CA ASN A 427 -7.91 7.69 -26.87
C ASN A 427 -8.33 7.19 -25.48
N ASP A 428 -9.35 7.81 -24.90
CA ASP A 428 -9.79 7.53 -23.53
C ASP A 428 -10.40 6.14 -23.37
N ASP A 429 -11.13 5.62 -24.36
CA ASP A 429 -11.68 4.26 -24.32
C ASP A 429 -10.56 3.21 -24.39
N LYS A 430 -9.56 3.44 -25.25
CA LYS A 430 -8.36 2.59 -25.29
C LYS A 430 -7.62 2.63 -23.96
N TRP A 431 -7.45 3.81 -23.37
CA TRP A 431 -6.79 3.96 -22.08
C TRP A 431 -7.54 3.21 -20.97
N ARG A 432 -8.85 3.37 -20.87
CA ARG A 432 -9.67 2.62 -19.92
C ARG A 432 -9.54 1.12 -20.12
N ASN A 433 -9.59 0.64 -21.35
CA ASN A 433 -9.42 -0.78 -21.66
C ASN A 433 -8.02 -1.30 -21.27
N ILE A 434 -6.98 -0.48 -21.40
CA ILE A 434 -5.62 -0.79 -20.93
C ILE A 434 -5.61 -0.97 -19.41
N LEU A 435 -6.20 -0.06 -18.65
CA LEU A 435 -6.24 -0.13 -17.19
C LEU A 435 -7.05 -1.33 -16.68
N ARG A 436 -8.21 -1.61 -17.29
CA ARG A 436 -9.02 -2.78 -16.98
C ARG A 436 -8.30 -4.08 -17.36
N GLY A 437 -7.67 -4.10 -18.53
CA GLY A 437 -6.89 -5.23 -19.00
C GLY A 437 -5.66 -5.52 -18.11
N LEU A 438 -5.06 -4.51 -17.52
CA LEU A 438 -3.96 -4.66 -16.58
C LEU A 438 -4.43 -5.42 -15.33
N ASN A 439 -5.57 -5.04 -14.75
CA ASN A 439 -6.17 -5.71 -13.58
C ASN A 439 -6.68 -7.13 -13.90
N THR A 440 -7.05 -7.41 -15.15
CA THR A 440 -7.42 -8.77 -15.57
C THR A 440 -6.18 -9.64 -15.80
N THR A 441 -5.13 -9.08 -16.44
CA THR A 441 -3.91 -9.82 -16.78
C THR A 441 -3.10 -10.22 -15.57
N PHE A 442 -3.02 -9.33 -14.59
CA PHE A 442 -2.24 -9.53 -13.37
C PHE A 442 -3.12 -9.70 -12.13
N TYR A 443 -4.33 -10.24 -12.33
CA TYR A 443 -5.28 -10.46 -11.23
C TYR A 443 -4.69 -11.37 -10.15
N HIS A 444 -4.65 -10.88 -8.91
CA HIS A 444 -4.06 -11.52 -7.75
C HIS A 444 -2.62 -12.02 -8.01
N GLN A 445 -1.77 -11.16 -8.56
CA GLN A 445 -0.39 -11.53 -8.91
C GLN A 445 0.63 -10.53 -8.38
N THR A 446 1.79 -11.07 -8.03
CA THR A 446 2.98 -10.26 -7.81
C THR A 446 3.69 -10.00 -9.13
N VAL A 447 4.11 -8.75 -9.37
CA VAL A 447 4.69 -8.29 -10.63
C VAL A 447 5.99 -7.52 -10.45
N THR A 448 6.75 -7.39 -11.54
CA THR A 448 7.92 -6.50 -11.64
C THR A 448 7.57 -5.28 -12.49
N THR A 449 8.32 -4.18 -12.33
CA THR A 449 8.24 -3.03 -13.23
C THR A 449 8.34 -3.45 -14.71
N LYS A 450 9.23 -4.40 -15.04
CA LYS A 450 9.39 -4.87 -16.42
C LYS A 450 8.12 -5.48 -17.00
N GLN A 451 7.36 -6.25 -16.22
CA GLN A 451 6.10 -6.84 -16.67
C GLN A 451 5.05 -5.76 -16.96
N ILE A 452 4.97 -4.72 -16.12
CA ILE A 452 4.06 -3.58 -16.34
C ILE A 452 4.47 -2.76 -17.57
N GLU A 453 5.77 -2.45 -17.73
CA GLU A 453 6.32 -1.75 -18.90
C GLU A 453 6.04 -2.51 -20.20
N ASP A 454 6.26 -3.82 -20.22
CA ASP A 454 6.02 -4.68 -21.38
C ASP A 454 4.54 -4.72 -21.73
N TYR A 455 3.67 -4.92 -20.73
CA TYR A 455 2.23 -4.90 -20.96
C TYR A 455 1.79 -3.56 -21.58
N LEU A 456 2.16 -2.44 -20.99
CA LEU A 456 1.77 -1.11 -21.48
C LEU A 456 2.31 -0.84 -22.89
N SER A 457 3.54 -1.26 -23.20
CA SER A 457 4.12 -1.12 -24.54
C SER A 457 3.37 -1.94 -25.59
N VAL A 458 3.07 -3.20 -25.27
CA VAL A 458 2.35 -4.10 -26.19
C VAL A 458 0.92 -3.62 -26.47
N VAL A 459 0.15 -3.31 -25.42
CA VAL A 459 -1.28 -2.95 -25.59
C VAL A 459 -1.46 -1.53 -26.14
N SER A 460 -0.55 -0.61 -25.87
CA SER A 460 -0.56 0.73 -26.47
C SER A 460 -0.08 0.72 -27.93
N GLN A 461 0.72 -0.28 -28.31
CA GLN A 461 1.42 -0.36 -29.60
C GLN A 461 2.45 0.80 -29.78
N ILE A 462 3.04 1.26 -28.67
CA ILE A 462 4.07 2.29 -28.65
C ILE A 462 5.31 1.68 -28.00
N ASP A 463 6.49 1.91 -28.59
CA ASP A 463 7.74 1.60 -27.90
C ASP A 463 7.97 2.61 -26.75
N LEU A 464 7.77 2.14 -25.53
CA LEU A 464 7.84 2.95 -24.31
C LEU A 464 9.17 2.80 -23.55
N ALA A 465 10.16 2.08 -24.09
CA ALA A 465 11.40 1.78 -23.36
C ALA A 465 12.13 3.07 -22.92
N ALA A 466 12.35 4.00 -23.83
CA ALA A 466 12.99 5.28 -23.50
C ALA A 466 12.12 6.18 -22.63
N PHE A 467 10.79 6.14 -22.82
CA PHE A 467 9.82 6.83 -21.97
C PHE A 467 9.93 6.39 -20.50
N PHE A 468 9.85 5.08 -20.23
CA PHE A 468 10.00 4.58 -18.86
C PHE A 468 11.38 4.81 -18.27
N ASN A 469 12.44 4.69 -19.08
CA ASN A 469 13.78 5.01 -18.61
C ASN A 469 13.88 6.47 -18.16
N GLN A 470 13.28 7.40 -18.89
CA GLN A 470 13.27 8.82 -18.54
C GLN A 470 12.51 9.10 -17.25
N TYR A 471 11.32 8.53 -17.08
CA TYR A 471 10.48 8.86 -15.95
C TYR A 471 10.84 8.07 -14.68
N LEU A 472 11.16 6.78 -14.80
CA LEU A 472 11.34 5.89 -13.65
C LEU A 472 12.78 5.81 -13.16
N ARG A 473 13.78 5.94 -14.08
CA ARG A 473 15.19 5.66 -13.78
C ARG A 473 16.08 6.88 -13.85
N ASP A 474 15.58 8.03 -14.31
CA ASP A 474 16.34 9.25 -14.50
C ASP A 474 15.69 10.45 -13.79
N THR A 475 16.52 11.40 -13.38
CA THR A 475 16.08 12.63 -12.69
C THR A 475 16.10 13.86 -13.58
N ARG A 476 16.61 13.75 -14.80
CA ARG A 476 16.64 14.85 -15.77
C ARG A 476 15.21 15.20 -16.19
N ILE A 477 14.94 16.50 -16.32
CA ILE A 477 13.67 17.01 -16.79
C ILE A 477 13.77 17.25 -18.30
N PRO A 478 12.97 16.54 -19.13
CA PRO A 478 12.95 16.75 -20.57
C PRO A 478 12.70 18.21 -20.93
N THR A 479 13.53 18.76 -21.80
CA THR A 479 13.38 20.13 -22.29
C THR A 479 13.19 20.10 -23.80
N ILE A 480 12.19 20.84 -24.31
CA ILE A 480 11.94 20.98 -25.74
C ILE A 480 12.61 22.22 -26.25
N GLU A 481 13.54 22.07 -27.20
CA GLU A 481 14.01 23.16 -28.05
C GLU A 481 13.22 23.14 -29.37
N TYR A 482 12.70 24.26 -29.79
CA TYR A 482 11.96 24.35 -31.06
C TYR A 482 12.37 25.55 -31.90
N LYS A 483 12.19 25.43 -33.21
CA LYS A 483 12.39 26.47 -34.19
C LYS A 483 11.18 26.56 -35.11
N LEU A 484 10.71 27.78 -35.34
CA LEU A 484 9.66 28.06 -36.33
C LEU A 484 10.32 28.34 -37.67
N ASP A 485 9.87 27.65 -38.72
CA ASP A 485 10.31 27.85 -40.09
C ASP A 485 9.10 27.92 -41.02
N GLY A 486 8.60 29.10 -41.26
CA GLY A 486 7.36 29.33 -41.98
C GLY A 486 6.16 28.65 -41.31
N SER A 487 5.58 27.66 -41.97
CA SER A 487 4.46 26.85 -41.45
C SER A 487 4.91 25.59 -40.71
N HIS A 488 6.20 25.36 -40.55
CA HIS A 488 6.75 24.15 -39.93
C HIS A 488 7.32 24.48 -38.55
N VAL A 489 7.19 23.51 -37.64
CA VAL A 489 7.85 23.51 -36.34
C VAL A 489 8.85 22.36 -36.32
N ALA A 490 10.16 22.69 -36.24
CA ALA A 490 11.19 21.71 -35.95
C ALA A 490 11.43 21.72 -34.45
N TYR A 491 11.46 20.56 -33.81
CA TYR A 491 11.75 20.47 -32.38
C TYR A 491 12.71 19.31 -32.09
N ARG A 492 13.35 19.35 -30.93
CA ARG A 492 14.12 18.26 -30.37
C ARG A 492 14.01 18.25 -28.84
N TYR A 493 14.19 17.10 -28.26
CA TYR A 493 14.38 16.97 -26.82
C TYR A 493 15.86 17.13 -26.46
N ILE A 494 16.14 17.85 -25.39
CA ILE A 494 17.44 17.93 -24.72
C ILE A 494 17.26 17.57 -23.25
N ASN A 495 18.36 17.27 -22.55
CA ASN A 495 18.35 16.86 -21.15
C ASN A 495 17.52 15.59 -20.90
N VAL A 496 17.66 14.61 -21.78
CA VAL A 496 16.91 13.34 -21.77
C VAL A 496 17.84 12.14 -21.84
N VAL A 497 17.29 10.96 -21.57
CA VAL A 497 17.99 9.68 -21.80
C VAL A 497 18.17 9.44 -23.31
N GLU A 498 19.09 8.55 -23.64
CA GLU A 498 19.32 8.15 -25.03
C GLU A 498 18.04 7.58 -25.66
N ASN A 499 17.80 7.93 -26.93
CA ASN A 499 16.63 7.54 -27.72
C ASN A 499 15.27 8.00 -27.16
N PHE A 500 15.25 8.96 -26.24
CA PHE A 500 13.99 9.55 -25.81
C PHE A 500 13.42 10.42 -26.93
N ASP A 501 12.29 9.96 -27.48
CA ASP A 501 11.50 10.68 -28.46
C ASP A 501 10.01 10.53 -28.13
N MET A 502 9.37 11.64 -27.79
CA MET A 502 7.97 11.68 -27.41
C MET A 502 7.23 12.60 -28.36
N PRO A 503 6.16 12.16 -28.99
CA PRO A 503 5.33 13.02 -29.84
C PRO A 503 4.83 14.26 -29.10
N VAL A 504 4.73 15.38 -29.80
CA VAL A 504 4.27 16.66 -29.23
C VAL A 504 3.00 17.09 -29.96
N LYS A 505 1.93 17.29 -29.20
CA LYS A 505 0.68 17.81 -29.74
C LYS A 505 0.69 19.34 -29.76
N LEU A 506 0.70 19.91 -30.94
CA LEU A 506 0.73 21.35 -31.16
C LEU A 506 -0.65 21.89 -31.51
N LYS A 507 -0.99 23.08 -30.98
CA LYS A 507 -2.20 23.79 -31.34
C LYS A 507 -1.90 24.84 -32.39
N PHE A 508 -2.51 24.71 -33.55
CA PHE A 508 -2.49 25.68 -34.64
C PHE A 508 -3.83 26.43 -34.70
N THR A 509 -3.92 27.43 -35.62
CA THR A 509 -5.15 28.20 -35.84
C THR A 509 -6.32 27.35 -36.35
N ASP A 510 -6.03 26.27 -37.04
CA ASP A 510 -6.96 25.30 -37.64
C ASP A 510 -7.19 24.06 -36.76
N GLY A 511 -6.58 23.98 -35.58
CA GLY A 511 -6.77 22.86 -34.64
C GLY A 511 -5.49 22.33 -34.04
N PHE A 512 -5.59 21.12 -33.44
CA PHE A 512 -4.44 20.40 -32.88
C PHE A 512 -3.85 19.43 -33.89
N GLN A 513 -2.52 19.32 -33.96
CA GLN A 513 -1.78 18.36 -34.75
C GLN A 513 -0.70 17.69 -33.89
N TRP A 514 -0.42 16.42 -34.16
CA TRP A 514 0.68 15.66 -33.55
C TRP A 514 1.97 15.84 -34.35
#